data_acdbd4936bcb5765386f3c0bb7debf72
#
_entry.id   acdbd4936bcb5765386f3c0bb7debf72
#
_cell.length_a   1.000
_cell.length_b   1.000
_cell.length_c   1.000
_cell.angle_alpha   90.00
_cell.angle_beta   90.00
_cell.angle_gamma   90.00
#
_symmetry.space_group_name_H-M   'P 1'
#
loop_
_entity.id
_entity.type
_entity.pdbx_description
1 polymer ?
#
loop_
_entity_poly.entity_id
_entity_poly.type
_entity_poly.pdbx_seq_one_letter_code
_entity_poly.pdbx_strand_id
1 'polypeptide(L)' 'RGRKKALSPERAAELLQRVKAGEQKAKLAREFGISRETLYQYLREIGA' A
#
# COMPACT_ATOMS: atom_id res chain seq x y z
N ARG A 1 11.48 2.90 17.39
CA ARG A 1 11.29 2.74 17.08
C ARG A 1 10.79 2.61 16.28
N GLY A 2 10.67 2.63 15.94
CA GLY A 2 10.16 2.68 15.06
C GLY A 2 9.67 1.86 14.12
N ARG A 3 9.14 1.38 13.99
CA ARG A 3 8.78 0.67 13.18
C ARG A 3 8.05 1.06 12.35
N LYS A 4 7.91 1.04 11.70
CA LYS A 4 7.38 1.47 10.95
C LYS A 4 6.67 1.13 10.05
N LYS A 5 6.53 1.34 9.20
CA LYS A 5 5.80 1.10 8.32
C LYS A 5 5.96 -0.03 7.78
N ALA A 6 5.28 -0.54 7.22
CA ALA A 6 5.24 -1.85 6.83
C ALA A 6 5.90 -2.18 5.54
N LEU A 7 5.83 -1.31 4.60
CA LEU A 7 6.31 -1.63 3.27
C LEU A 7 7.59 -0.91 2.95
N SER A 8 8.49 -1.62 2.28
CA SER A 8 9.67 -0.99 1.74
C SER A 8 9.28 -0.17 0.51
N PRO A 9 10.18 0.68 0.03
CA PRO A 9 9.88 1.49 -1.16
C PRO A 9 9.49 0.65 -2.36
N GLU A 10 10.13 -0.50 -2.51
CA GLU A 10 9.82 -1.37 -3.63
C GLU A 10 8.41 -1.91 -3.52
N ARG A 11 8.06 -2.34 -2.32
CA ARG A 11 6.72 -2.87 -2.11
C ARG A 11 5.67 -1.79 -2.29
N ALA A 12 5.96 -0.60 -1.82
CA ALA A 12 5.02 0.50 -1.97
C ALA A 12 4.78 0.81 -3.44
N ALA A 13 5.84 0.78 -4.23
CA ALA A 13 5.70 1.03 -5.65
C ALA A 13 4.86 -0.06 -6.31
N GLU A 14 5.09 -1.29 -5.91
CA GLU A 14 4.32 -2.39 -6.46
C GLU A 14 2.86 -2.25 -6.10
N LEU A 15 2.59 -1.89 -4.86
CA LEU A 15 1.22 -1.70 -4.42
C LEU A 15 0.54 -0.63 -5.26
N LEU A 16 1.23 0.46 -5.49
CA LEU A 16 0.68 1.53 -6.29
C LEU A 16 0.32 1.06 -7.68
N GLN A 17 1.20 0.28 -8.28
CA GLN A 17 0.94 -0.23 -9.62
C GLN A 17 -0.30 -1.12 -9.65
N ARG A 18 -0.45 -1.96 -8.63
CA ARG A 18 -1.60 -2.84 -8.56
C ARG A 18 -2.89 -2.04 -8.41
N VAL A 19 -2.83 -0.97 -7.63
CA VAL A 19 -3.99 -0.12 -7.45
C VAL A 19 -4.36 0.54 -8.77
N LYS A 20 -3.38 0.99 -9.49
CA LYS A 20 -3.64 1.63 -10.77
C LYS A 20 -4.20 0.65 -11.78
N ALA A 21 -3.85 -0.60 -11.64
CA ALA A 21 -4.36 -1.63 -12.54
C ALA A 21 -5.83 -1.94 -12.27
N GLY A 22 -6.40 -1.39 -11.21
CA GLY A 22 -7.80 -1.58 -10.95
C GLY A 22 -8.11 -2.68 -9.95
N GLU A 23 -7.12 -3.13 -9.21
CA GLU A 23 -7.36 -4.19 -8.25
C GLU A 23 -8.03 -3.65 -7.02
N GLN A 24 -8.73 -4.52 -6.32
CA GLN A 24 -9.42 -4.11 -5.11
C GLN A 24 -8.45 -3.76 -4.01
N LYS A 25 -8.69 -2.63 -3.37
CA LYS A 25 -7.79 -2.17 -2.32
C LYS A 25 -7.83 -3.09 -1.11
N ALA A 26 -8.99 -3.57 -0.76
CA ALA A 26 -9.08 -4.47 0.38
C ALA A 26 -8.26 -5.73 0.16
N LYS A 27 -8.29 -6.23 -1.06
CA LYS A 27 -7.54 -7.41 -1.40
C LYS A 27 -6.05 -7.14 -1.33
N LEU A 28 -5.63 -6.01 -1.85
CA LEU A 28 -4.23 -5.65 -1.84
C LEU A 28 -3.71 -5.47 -0.41
N ALA A 29 -4.51 -4.87 0.44
CA ALA A 29 -4.10 -4.69 1.82
C ALA A 29 -3.83 -6.02 2.47
N ARG A 30 -4.68 -7.00 2.21
CA ARG A 30 -4.48 -8.32 2.77
C ARG A 30 -3.24 -8.97 2.20
N GLU A 31 -3.08 -8.84 0.92
CA GLU A 31 -1.96 -9.46 0.25
C GLU A 31 -0.64 -8.91 0.74
N PHE A 32 -0.60 -7.62 0.98
CA PHE A 32 0.61 -6.97 1.44
C PHE A 32 0.75 -6.99 2.95
N GLY A 33 -0.23 -7.52 3.66
CA GLY A 33 -0.15 -7.61 5.11
C GLY A 33 -0.29 -6.29 5.82
N ILE A 34 -1.06 -5.39 5.28
CA ILE A 34 -1.30 -4.08 5.90
C ILE A 34 -2.79 -3.85 6.02
N SER A 35 -3.14 -2.86 6.84
CA SER A 35 -4.55 -2.50 6.98
C SER A 35 -4.95 -1.58 5.84
N ARG A 36 -6.26 -1.45 5.64
CA ARG A 36 -6.76 -0.55 4.62
C ARG A 36 -6.35 0.88 4.88
N GLU A 37 -6.33 1.24 6.13
CA GLU A 37 -5.90 2.58 6.50
C GLU A 37 -4.49 2.85 6.05
N THR A 38 -3.62 1.90 6.30
CA THR A 38 -2.23 2.05 5.89
C THR A 38 -2.14 2.14 4.38
N LEU A 39 -2.93 1.33 3.70
CA LEU A 39 -2.94 1.38 2.24
C LEU A 39 -3.34 2.76 1.74
N TYR A 40 -4.38 3.32 2.30
CA TYR A 40 -4.82 4.65 1.88
C TYR A 40 -3.78 5.71 2.19
N GLN A 41 -3.09 5.56 3.30
CA GLN A 41 -2.03 6.50 3.62
C GLN A 41 -0.93 6.47 2.58
N TYR A 42 -0.55 5.28 2.17
CA TYR A 42 0.46 5.15 1.13
C TYR A 42 0.01 5.83 -0.15
N LEU A 43 -1.22 5.60 -0.52
CA LEU A 43 -1.74 6.21 -1.75
C LEU A 43 -1.72 7.72 -1.67
N ARG A 44 -2.04 8.25 -0.52
CA ARG A 44 -2.01 9.69 -0.34
C ARG A 44 -0.62 10.25 -0.48
N GLU A 45 0.34 9.61 0.17
CA GLU A 45 1.70 10.09 0.16
C GLU A 45 2.31 10.02 -1.22
N ILE A 46 1.92 9.01 -1.96
CA ILE A 46 2.46 8.84 -3.31
C ILE A 46 1.72 9.73 -4.30
N GLY A 47 0.60 10.22 -3.93
CA GLY A 47 -0.16 11.08 -4.83
C GLY A 47 -1.01 10.32 -5.83
N ALA A 48 -1.42 9.15 -5.46
CA ALA A 48 -2.20 8.33 -6.38
C ALA A 48 -3.67 8.69 -6.37
#